data_0d91b68b996a6c770097adf90cf37744
#
_entry.id   0d91b68b996a6c770097adf90cf37744
#
_cell.length_a   1.000
_cell.length_b   1.000
_cell.length_c   1.000
_cell.angle_alpha   90.00
_cell.angle_beta   90.00
_cell.angle_gamma   90.00
#
_symmetry.space_group_name_H-M   'P 1'
#
loop_
_entity.id
_entity.type
_entity.pdbx_description
1 polymer ?
#
loop_
_entity_poly.entity_id
_entity_poly.type
_entity_poly.pdbx_seq_one_letter_code
_entity_poly.pdbx_strand_id
1 'polypeptide(L)'
;MCGRPRQMKATRHIGLLLSLAGILLGSTWADQEKKAESPKKEGAKTAEGQWISLFNGKDLEGWTPKFVGYKAGENYKNTFRVVDGLLTVSYDQWEQFNSVFGHLFYKTEFSHYRIRAVYRFIGDQVSGGPGWARRNNGLMLHGQTVESMTLKQDFPASIEVQLLGGFEQGRRTTANLCTPGTHVVFNDRVDKRHCLSSKSKTFRGDQWVTCEVEVRGSEGLRHFVNGELAMEYKLPQLDDGTLIEKGTISIQAESHPTQFKSIEVLEIKK
;
A
#
# COMPACT_ATOMS: atom_id res chain seq x y z
N MET A 1 -5.13 -55.77 -20.27
CA MET A 1 -3.92 -56.29 -20.92
C MET A 1 -2.72 -55.60 -20.32
N CYS A 2 -1.82 -56.43 -19.82
CA CYS A 2 -0.63 -56.09 -19.03
C CYS A 2 0.48 -55.40 -19.89
N GLY A 3 1.24 -54.52 -19.31
CA GLY A 3 2.53 -54.08 -19.86
C GLY A 3 3.36 -53.43 -18.77
N ARG A 4 4.29 -54.19 -18.20
CA ARG A 4 5.23 -53.84 -17.11
C ARG A 4 6.48 -53.07 -17.63
N PRO A 5 7.26 -52.48 -16.74
CA PRO A 5 8.27 -51.45 -17.03
C PRO A 5 9.64 -52.05 -17.36
N ARG A 6 10.46 -51.28 -18.07
CA ARG A 6 11.88 -51.61 -18.35
C ARG A 6 12.80 -50.85 -17.38
N GLN A 7 13.56 -51.59 -16.62
CA GLN A 7 14.81 -51.15 -15.92
C GLN A 7 15.94 -51.02 -16.93
N MET A 8 16.80 -50.04 -16.76
CA MET A 8 18.14 -50.05 -17.35
C MET A 8 19.21 -49.62 -16.34
N LYS A 9 20.28 -50.40 -16.44
CA LYS A 9 21.39 -50.69 -15.55
C LYS A 9 22.35 -49.52 -15.35
N ALA A 10 22.94 -49.52 -14.14
CA ALA A 10 24.15 -48.80 -13.77
C ALA A 10 25.40 -49.36 -14.44
N THR A 11 26.33 -48.48 -14.84
CA THR A 11 27.68 -48.85 -15.21
C THR A 11 28.67 -48.05 -14.35
N ARG A 12 29.40 -48.77 -13.50
CA ARG A 12 30.54 -48.26 -12.73
C ARG A 12 31.77 -48.27 -13.63
N HIS A 13 32.59 -47.23 -13.58
CA HIS A 13 33.99 -47.30 -14.02
C HIS A 13 34.89 -46.80 -12.88
N ILE A 14 35.80 -47.69 -12.53
CA ILE A 14 36.92 -47.55 -11.59
C ILE A 14 38.19 -47.27 -12.44
N GLY A 15 39.04 -46.44 -11.94
CA GLY A 15 40.40 -46.29 -12.42
C GLY A 15 40.93 -44.88 -12.15
N LEU A 16 42.04 -44.60 -11.63
CA LEU A 16 43.26 -45.23 -11.15
C LEU A 16 44.12 -44.08 -10.63
N LEU A 17 44.70 -44.23 -9.46
CA LEU A 17 45.66 -43.33 -8.82
C LEU A 17 46.97 -43.30 -9.61
N LEU A 18 47.55 -42.11 -9.79
CA LEU A 18 48.99 -41.93 -9.99
C LEU A 18 49.44 -40.67 -9.26
N SER A 19 50.29 -40.91 -8.26
CA SER A 19 51.07 -39.96 -7.49
C SER A 19 52.27 -39.49 -8.27
N LEU A 20 52.56 -38.19 -8.30
CA LEU A 20 53.96 -37.71 -8.55
C LEU A 20 54.18 -36.47 -7.67
N ALA A 21 55.18 -36.59 -6.83
CA ALA A 21 55.79 -35.56 -6.02
C ALA A 21 56.73 -34.68 -6.86
N GLY A 22 56.71 -33.37 -6.61
CA GLY A 22 57.62 -32.41 -7.26
C GLY A 22 57.63 -31.04 -6.56
N ILE A 23 58.47 -30.93 -5.57
CA ILE A 23 59.41 -29.86 -5.15
C ILE A 23 59.00 -28.40 -5.31
N LEU A 24 59.01 -27.71 -4.17
CA LEU A 24 59.03 -26.30 -3.83
C LEU A 24 59.79 -25.35 -4.78
N LEU A 25 59.22 -24.22 -5.07
CA LEU A 25 59.90 -22.91 -5.09
C LEU A 25 58.91 -21.83 -4.67
N GLY A 26 59.24 -21.12 -3.61
CA GLY A 26 58.41 -20.04 -3.06
C GLY A 26 58.46 -18.76 -3.89
N SER A 27 57.34 -18.14 -3.99
CA SER A 27 57.24 -16.69 -4.21
C SER A 27 56.03 -16.18 -3.48
N THR A 28 56.26 -15.41 -2.43
CA THR A 28 55.28 -14.69 -1.67
C THR A 28 54.68 -13.55 -2.53
N TRP A 29 53.48 -13.73 -2.98
CA TRP A 29 52.67 -12.62 -3.48
C TRP A 29 51.64 -12.34 -2.42
N ALA A 30 51.81 -11.21 -1.73
CA ALA A 30 50.79 -10.66 -0.87
C ALA A 30 49.66 -10.16 -1.75
N ASP A 31 48.59 -10.90 -1.87
CA ASP A 31 47.31 -10.44 -2.42
C ASP A 31 46.68 -9.43 -1.43
N GLN A 32 46.81 -8.17 -1.77
CA GLN A 32 45.96 -7.13 -1.19
C GLN A 32 44.55 -7.32 -1.73
N GLU A 33 43.67 -7.97 -0.94
CA GLU A 33 42.24 -7.87 -1.12
C GLU A 33 41.82 -6.40 -0.99
N LYS A 34 41.66 -5.72 -2.11
CA LYS A 34 40.88 -4.47 -2.19
C LYS A 34 39.44 -4.82 -1.83
N LYS A 35 39.06 -4.59 -0.57
CA LYS A 35 37.69 -4.53 -0.12
C LYS A 35 36.97 -3.54 -1.00
N ALA A 36 36.12 -4.02 -1.91
CA ALA A 36 35.22 -3.17 -2.68
C ALA A 36 34.24 -2.53 -1.69
N GLU A 37 34.44 -1.25 -1.42
CA GLU A 37 33.46 -0.42 -0.72
C GLU A 37 32.19 -0.37 -1.58
N SER A 38 31.11 -0.95 -1.03
CA SER A 38 29.77 -0.80 -1.58
C SER A 38 29.47 0.70 -1.70
N PRO A 39 28.85 1.16 -2.79
CA PRO A 39 28.48 2.57 -2.92
C PRO A 39 27.52 2.92 -1.77
N LYS A 40 27.93 3.85 -0.92
CA LYS A 40 27.06 4.48 0.08
C LYS A 40 25.84 5.01 -0.69
N LYS A 41 24.66 4.44 -0.45
CA LYS A 41 23.40 5.05 -0.85
C LYS A 41 23.40 6.44 -0.23
N GLU A 42 23.49 7.45 -1.05
CA GLU A 42 23.25 8.84 -0.67
C GLU A 42 21.83 8.88 -0.10
N GLY A 43 21.75 8.91 1.23
CA GLY A 43 20.49 9.06 1.93
C GLY A 43 19.90 10.40 1.52
N ALA A 44 18.74 10.38 0.88
CA ALA A 44 17.92 11.56 0.73
C ALA A 44 17.84 12.24 2.10
N LYS A 45 18.33 13.49 2.20
CA LYS A 45 18.23 14.30 3.42
C LYS A 45 16.75 14.32 3.80
N THR A 46 16.39 13.58 4.86
CA THR A 46 15.05 13.60 5.43
C THR A 46 14.77 15.02 5.90
N ALA A 47 13.62 15.56 5.52
CA ALA A 47 13.12 16.83 6.02
C ALA A 47 13.15 16.83 7.56
N GLU A 48 13.51 17.96 8.14
CA GLU A 48 13.57 18.19 9.60
C GLU A 48 12.15 18.28 10.20
N GLY A 49 11.39 17.18 10.18
CA GLY A 49 10.07 17.09 10.78
C GLY A 49 9.98 15.84 11.64
N GLN A 50 9.10 15.87 12.61
CA GLN A 50 8.77 14.72 13.43
C GLN A 50 7.53 14.02 12.88
N TRP A 51 7.55 12.69 12.84
CA TRP A 51 6.35 11.90 12.53
C TRP A 51 5.31 12.08 13.64
N ILE A 52 4.10 12.43 13.24
CA ILE A 52 2.94 12.60 14.10
C ILE A 52 2.01 11.40 13.86
N SER A 53 1.67 10.69 14.93
CA SER A 53 0.69 9.61 14.82
C SER A 53 -0.71 10.19 14.67
N LEU A 54 -1.42 9.81 13.62
CA LEU A 54 -2.83 10.13 13.41
C LEU A 54 -3.75 9.15 14.14
N PHE A 55 -3.24 7.98 14.51
CA PHE A 55 -3.96 6.96 15.24
C PHE A 55 -3.28 6.69 16.59
N ASN A 56 -4.02 6.86 17.67
CA ASN A 56 -3.49 6.81 19.04
C ASN A 56 -3.40 5.39 19.65
N GLY A 57 -3.89 4.35 18.92
CA GLY A 57 -3.90 2.97 19.37
C GLY A 57 -4.98 2.64 20.42
N LYS A 58 -5.87 3.55 20.76
CA LYS A 58 -6.87 3.39 21.84
C LYS A 58 -8.31 3.56 21.36
N ASP A 59 -8.56 4.60 20.58
CA ASP A 59 -9.89 4.99 20.11
C ASP A 59 -9.83 5.72 18.77
N LEU A 60 -10.95 6.24 18.32
CA LEU A 60 -11.09 7.00 17.08
C LEU A 60 -11.01 8.53 17.29
N GLU A 61 -10.36 8.99 18.35
CA GLU A 61 -10.18 10.41 18.58
C GLU A 61 -9.54 11.11 17.38
N GLY A 62 -10.12 12.21 16.94
CA GLY A 62 -9.67 12.94 15.75
C GLY A 62 -10.16 12.37 14.42
N TRP A 63 -10.96 11.29 14.43
CA TRP A 63 -11.52 10.67 13.24
C TRP A 63 -13.05 10.72 13.23
N THR A 64 -13.62 10.98 12.05
CA THR A 64 -15.06 11.05 11.82
C THR A 64 -15.48 10.03 10.76
N PRO A 65 -16.29 9.02 11.10
CA PRO A 65 -16.81 8.07 10.13
C PRO A 65 -17.93 8.70 9.29
N LYS A 66 -18.01 8.29 8.01
CA LYS A 66 -19.10 8.65 7.10
C LYS A 66 -19.41 7.45 6.21
N PHE A 67 -20.67 7.05 6.19
CA PHE A 67 -21.17 5.96 5.36
C PHE A 67 -22.26 6.43 4.41
N VAL A 68 -22.41 5.75 3.28
CA VAL A 68 -23.49 5.98 2.32
C VAL A 68 -24.83 5.81 3.02
N GLY A 69 -25.70 6.81 2.93
CA GLY A 69 -27.01 6.81 3.57
C GLY A 69 -27.03 7.26 5.05
N TYR A 70 -25.87 7.52 5.66
CA TYR A 70 -25.74 7.90 7.07
C TYR A 70 -25.09 9.28 7.21
N LYS A 71 -25.39 9.98 8.29
CA LYS A 71 -24.78 11.29 8.59
C LYS A 71 -23.30 11.12 8.99
N ALA A 72 -22.53 12.17 8.81
CA ALA A 72 -21.17 12.22 9.35
C ALA A 72 -21.18 12.02 10.88
N GLY A 73 -20.24 11.21 11.39
CA GLY A 73 -20.17 10.80 12.80
C GLY A 73 -20.90 9.47 13.10
N GLU A 74 -21.80 9.02 12.23
CA GLU A 74 -22.48 7.72 12.42
C GLU A 74 -21.55 6.57 11.95
N ASN A 75 -21.03 5.81 12.90
CA ASN A 75 -20.20 4.63 12.63
C ASN A 75 -21.10 3.40 12.41
N TYR A 76 -21.56 3.22 11.18
CA TYR A 76 -22.51 2.17 10.81
C TYR A 76 -21.99 0.78 11.24
N LYS A 77 -22.81 0.05 12.00
CA LYS A 77 -22.51 -1.30 12.54
C LYS A 77 -21.13 -1.39 13.21
N ASN A 78 -20.68 -0.32 13.85
CA ASN A 78 -19.37 -0.25 14.51
C ASN A 78 -18.21 -0.74 13.63
N THR A 79 -18.26 -0.37 12.34
CA THR A 79 -17.32 -0.84 11.30
C THR A 79 -15.89 -0.39 11.59
N PHE A 80 -15.69 0.88 11.93
CA PHE A 80 -14.39 1.37 12.36
C PHE A 80 -14.28 1.25 13.89
N ARG A 81 -13.27 0.54 14.37
CA ARG A 81 -13.04 0.39 15.80
C ARG A 81 -11.60 0.02 16.11
N VAL A 82 -11.23 0.08 17.37
CA VAL A 82 -9.91 -0.38 17.83
C VAL A 82 -10.07 -1.76 18.45
N VAL A 83 -9.25 -2.72 17.97
CA VAL A 83 -9.17 -4.08 18.48
C VAL A 83 -7.70 -4.38 18.74
N ASP A 84 -7.34 -4.72 19.99
CA ASP A 84 -5.96 -5.03 20.39
C ASP A 84 -4.94 -3.96 19.98
N GLY A 85 -5.30 -2.68 20.09
CA GLY A 85 -4.45 -1.56 19.70
C GLY A 85 -4.34 -1.31 18.20
N LEU A 86 -5.12 -2.02 17.38
CA LEU A 86 -5.14 -1.88 15.92
C LEU A 86 -6.43 -1.19 15.47
N LEU A 87 -6.30 -0.18 14.61
CA LEU A 87 -7.47 0.35 13.91
C LEU A 87 -7.98 -0.70 12.94
N THR A 88 -9.19 -1.17 13.18
CA THR A 88 -9.79 -2.28 12.45
C THR A 88 -11.04 -1.82 11.70
N VAL A 89 -11.05 -2.07 10.40
CA VAL A 89 -12.26 -2.04 9.57
C VAL A 89 -12.88 -3.42 9.65
N SER A 90 -14.02 -3.57 10.30
CA SER A 90 -14.63 -4.86 10.61
C SER A 90 -16.05 -4.96 10.07
N TYR A 91 -16.42 -6.14 9.62
CA TYR A 91 -17.74 -6.45 9.07
C TYR A 91 -18.46 -7.57 9.84
N ASP A 92 -18.02 -7.89 11.05
CA ASP A 92 -18.61 -8.97 11.88
C ASP A 92 -20.08 -8.73 12.28
N GLN A 93 -20.53 -7.48 12.27
CA GLN A 93 -21.93 -7.11 12.53
C GLN A 93 -22.75 -6.91 11.24
N TRP A 94 -22.17 -7.21 10.08
CA TRP A 94 -22.83 -7.05 8.80
C TRP A 94 -23.37 -8.41 8.31
N GLU A 95 -24.62 -8.44 7.87
CA GLU A 95 -25.18 -9.60 7.18
C GLU A 95 -24.88 -9.55 5.68
N GLN A 96 -24.98 -8.34 5.11
CA GLN A 96 -24.79 -8.06 3.69
C GLN A 96 -24.14 -6.67 3.52
N PHE A 97 -23.30 -6.51 2.52
CA PHE A 97 -22.63 -5.24 2.25
C PHE A 97 -23.59 -4.16 1.73
N ASN A 98 -24.51 -4.52 0.82
CA ASN A 98 -25.53 -3.64 0.25
C ASN A 98 -25.00 -2.30 -0.31
N SER A 99 -23.76 -2.27 -0.79
CA SER A 99 -23.07 -1.07 -1.30
C SER A 99 -23.01 0.09 -0.30
N VAL A 100 -23.03 -0.19 1.00
CA VAL A 100 -22.86 0.83 2.04
C VAL A 100 -21.35 1.07 2.25
N PHE A 101 -20.74 1.78 1.29
CA PHE A 101 -19.36 2.21 1.39
C PHE A 101 -19.17 3.20 2.54
N GLY A 102 -18.01 3.19 3.15
CA GLY A 102 -17.69 4.06 4.26
C GLY A 102 -16.27 4.61 4.20
N HIS A 103 -16.07 5.75 4.87
CA HIS A 103 -14.77 6.38 5.02
C HIS A 103 -14.60 6.90 6.45
N LEU A 104 -13.39 6.82 6.96
CA LEU A 104 -13.01 7.36 8.26
C LEU A 104 -12.09 8.56 8.00
N PHE A 105 -12.60 9.78 8.21
CA PHE A 105 -11.93 11.05 7.90
C PHE A 105 -11.14 11.55 9.09
N TYR A 106 -9.88 11.93 8.85
CA TYR A 106 -9.09 12.64 9.85
C TYR A 106 -9.44 14.13 9.87
N LYS A 107 -9.43 14.75 11.06
CA LYS A 107 -9.92 16.11 11.33
C LYS A 107 -9.15 17.24 10.66
N THR A 108 -7.92 16.99 10.16
CA THR A 108 -7.01 18.02 9.66
C THR A 108 -6.76 17.84 8.17
N GLU A 109 -6.72 18.95 7.43
CA GLU A 109 -6.24 18.98 6.04
C GLU A 109 -4.71 19.14 6.03
N PHE A 110 -4.07 18.50 5.05
CA PHE A 110 -2.63 18.54 4.82
C PHE A 110 -2.33 18.95 3.38
N SER A 111 -1.18 19.59 3.16
CA SER A 111 -0.72 20.04 1.83
C SER A 111 0.60 19.37 1.43
N HIS A 112 1.68 19.63 2.14
CA HIS A 112 3.00 19.07 1.89
C HIS A 112 3.37 18.12 3.04
N TYR A 113 3.38 16.83 2.77
CA TYR A 113 3.60 15.83 3.83
C TYR A 113 4.05 14.48 3.27
N ARG A 114 4.55 13.64 4.17
CA ARG A 114 4.63 12.20 3.94
C ARG A 114 3.62 11.52 4.85
N ILE A 115 2.84 10.59 4.34
CA ILE A 115 1.98 9.71 5.13
C ILE A 115 2.52 8.30 5.04
N ARG A 116 2.52 7.59 6.17
CA ARG A 116 2.89 6.18 6.24
C ARG A 116 1.80 5.41 6.98
N ALA A 117 1.28 4.37 6.34
CA ALA A 117 0.34 3.42 6.92
C ALA A 117 0.92 2.01 6.89
N VAL A 118 0.85 1.31 8.02
CA VAL A 118 1.19 -0.11 8.12
C VAL A 118 -0.11 -0.89 8.25
N TYR A 119 -0.45 -1.66 7.22
CA TYR A 119 -1.75 -2.32 7.10
C TYR A 119 -1.63 -3.80 6.75
N ARG A 120 -2.72 -4.55 7.00
CA ARG A 120 -2.92 -5.92 6.50
C ARG A 120 -4.40 -6.19 6.25
N PHE A 121 -4.68 -7.12 5.36
CA PHE A 121 -6.02 -7.70 5.19
C PHE A 121 -6.15 -8.94 6.06
N ILE A 122 -7.33 -9.13 6.66
CA ILE A 122 -7.62 -10.27 7.52
C ILE A 122 -8.97 -10.88 7.14
N GLY A 123 -9.16 -12.15 7.45
CA GLY A 123 -10.45 -12.84 7.28
C GLY A 123 -11.01 -12.81 5.87
N ASP A 124 -12.34 -12.92 5.77
CA ASP A 124 -13.07 -12.97 4.51
C ASP A 124 -13.88 -11.70 4.26
N GLN A 125 -14.15 -11.43 2.98
CA GLN A 125 -15.02 -10.35 2.56
C GLN A 125 -16.46 -10.61 3.05
N VAL A 126 -17.14 -9.56 3.53
CA VAL A 126 -18.56 -9.65 3.89
C VAL A 126 -19.41 -10.07 2.69
N SER A 127 -20.46 -10.84 2.95
CA SER A 127 -21.40 -11.29 1.91
C SER A 127 -21.96 -10.11 1.11
N GLY A 128 -22.09 -10.28 -0.21
CA GLY A 128 -22.56 -9.23 -1.12
C GLY A 128 -21.53 -8.14 -1.43
N GLY A 129 -20.31 -8.24 -0.94
CA GLY A 129 -19.21 -7.37 -1.34
C GLY A 129 -18.84 -7.61 -2.81
N PRO A 130 -18.60 -6.55 -3.62
CA PRO A 130 -18.23 -6.72 -5.01
C PRO A 130 -16.85 -7.38 -5.15
N GLY A 131 -16.67 -8.21 -6.17
CA GLY A 131 -15.43 -9.00 -6.34
C GLY A 131 -14.16 -8.15 -6.42
N TRP A 132 -14.24 -6.96 -7.00
CA TRP A 132 -13.11 -6.03 -7.10
C TRP A 132 -12.69 -5.46 -5.72
N ALA A 133 -13.64 -5.38 -4.77
CA ALA A 133 -13.39 -4.89 -3.41
C ALA A 133 -12.87 -5.98 -2.45
N ARG A 134 -12.67 -7.21 -2.93
CA ARG A 134 -12.03 -8.25 -2.12
C ARG A 134 -10.57 -7.92 -1.89
N ARG A 135 -10.13 -7.89 -0.60
CA ARG A 135 -8.79 -7.47 -0.16
C ARG A 135 -8.43 -6.09 -0.75
N ASN A 136 -9.35 -5.15 -0.60
CA ASN A 136 -9.26 -3.78 -1.06
C ASN A 136 -9.54 -2.81 0.09
N ASN A 137 -8.78 -1.74 0.13
CA ASN A 137 -8.92 -0.58 1.00
C ASN A 137 -8.19 0.59 0.33
N GLY A 138 -8.30 1.80 0.83
CA GLY A 138 -7.59 2.95 0.28
C GLY A 138 -7.29 4.02 1.31
N LEU A 139 -6.20 4.76 1.04
CA LEU A 139 -5.94 6.04 1.67
C LEU A 139 -6.41 7.12 0.70
N MET A 140 -7.45 7.85 1.07
CA MET A 140 -7.94 8.98 0.29
C MET A 140 -7.15 10.21 0.71
N LEU A 141 -6.33 10.74 -0.18
CA LEU A 141 -5.46 11.90 0.06
C LEU A 141 -5.97 13.10 -0.73
N HIS A 142 -5.68 14.31 -0.26
CA HIS A 142 -6.22 15.54 -0.87
C HIS A 142 -7.76 15.47 -1.05
N GLY A 143 -8.41 14.77 -0.11
CA GLY A 143 -9.84 14.51 -0.14
C GLY A 143 -10.66 15.74 0.21
N GLN A 144 -11.90 15.80 -0.31
CA GLN A 144 -12.90 16.74 0.17
C GLN A 144 -13.17 16.52 1.67
N THR A 145 -13.71 17.53 2.35
CA THR A 145 -14.02 17.41 3.77
C THR A 145 -15.25 16.53 4.02
N VAL A 146 -15.34 15.96 5.21
CA VAL A 146 -16.50 15.11 5.57
C VAL A 146 -17.82 15.88 5.55
N GLU A 147 -17.79 17.17 5.87
CA GLU A 147 -18.96 18.07 5.85
C GLU A 147 -19.49 18.31 4.43
N SER A 148 -18.61 18.27 3.43
CA SER A 148 -18.97 18.44 2.02
C SER A 148 -19.53 17.17 1.37
N MET A 149 -19.37 16.00 2.03
CA MET A 149 -19.93 14.74 1.54
C MET A 149 -21.46 14.76 1.57
N THR A 150 -22.09 14.46 0.43
CA THR A 150 -23.53 14.29 0.41
C THR A 150 -23.97 12.99 1.12
N LEU A 151 -25.24 12.89 1.49
CA LEU A 151 -25.75 11.73 2.23
C LEU A 151 -25.53 10.40 1.47
N LYS A 152 -25.68 10.42 0.14
CA LYS A 152 -25.63 9.24 -0.72
C LYS A 152 -24.35 9.14 -1.55
N GLN A 153 -23.34 9.95 -1.27
CA GLN A 153 -22.07 9.91 -1.98
C GLN A 153 -21.27 8.68 -1.55
N ASP A 154 -20.80 7.90 -2.52
CA ASP A 154 -20.05 6.66 -2.28
C ASP A 154 -18.60 6.95 -1.87
N PHE A 155 -17.90 7.79 -2.61
CA PHE A 155 -16.48 8.10 -2.40
C PHE A 155 -16.27 9.61 -2.34
N PRO A 156 -15.35 10.10 -1.49
CA PRO A 156 -14.96 11.51 -1.54
C PRO A 156 -14.17 11.79 -2.83
N ALA A 157 -14.39 12.97 -3.43
CA ALA A 157 -13.47 13.46 -4.44
C ALA A 157 -12.08 13.54 -3.80
N SER A 158 -11.10 12.80 -4.36
CA SER A 158 -9.78 12.61 -3.73
C SER A 158 -8.79 11.92 -4.67
N ILE A 159 -7.54 11.89 -4.27
CA ILE A 159 -6.51 11.02 -4.83
C ILE A 159 -6.45 9.76 -3.95
N GLU A 160 -6.92 8.65 -4.44
CA GLU A 160 -6.91 7.40 -3.72
C GLU A 160 -5.61 6.64 -3.96
N VAL A 161 -4.92 6.30 -2.88
CA VAL A 161 -3.84 5.31 -2.87
C VAL A 161 -4.46 3.96 -2.56
N GLN A 162 -4.82 3.22 -3.60
CA GLN A 162 -5.53 1.96 -3.47
C GLN A 162 -4.62 0.86 -2.89
N LEU A 163 -5.01 0.33 -1.75
CA LEU A 163 -4.33 -0.74 -1.04
C LEU A 163 -4.96 -2.08 -1.41
N LEU A 164 -4.19 -2.97 -2.05
CA LEU A 164 -4.68 -4.28 -2.46
C LEU A 164 -3.86 -5.42 -1.84
N GLY A 165 -4.55 -6.45 -1.37
CA GLY A 165 -3.94 -7.73 -1.03
C GLY A 165 -3.99 -8.71 -2.21
N GLY A 166 -2.93 -9.48 -2.41
CA GLY A 166 -2.87 -10.49 -3.46
C GLY A 166 -3.82 -11.66 -3.21
N PHE A 167 -4.33 -12.25 -4.28
CA PHE A 167 -5.06 -13.52 -4.27
C PHE A 167 -4.06 -14.69 -4.32
N GLU A 168 -4.56 -15.93 -4.23
CA GLU A 168 -3.74 -17.14 -4.31
C GLU A 168 -2.84 -17.15 -5.55
N GLN A 169 -3.37 -16.69 -6.68
CA GLN A 169 -2.67 -16.66 -7.96
C GLN A 169 -2.78 -15.28 -8.63
N GLY A 170 -1.95 -15.07 -9.63
CA GLY A 170 -1.93 -13.85 -10.44
C GLY A 170 -1.16 -12.70 -9.79
N ARG A 171 -0.89 -11.68 -10.59
CA ARG A 171 -0.26 -10.43 -10.14
C ARG A 171 -1.36 -9.46 -9.72
N ARG A 172 -1.21 -8.87 -8.54
CA ARG A 172 -2.06 -7.81 -8.03
C ARG A 172 -1.20 -6.82 -7.26
N THR A 173 -0.94 -5.67 -7.87
CA THR A 173 -0.13 -4.60 -7.27
C THR A 173 -0.92 -3.85 -6.21
N THR A 174 -0.23 -3.21 -5.29
CA THR A 174 -0.80 -2.33 -4.25
C THR A 174 -0.23 -0.93 -4.36
N ALA A 175 -0.75 0.02 -3.58
CA ALA A 175 -0.46 1.44 -3.73
C ALA A 175 -0.69 1.91 -5.18
N ASN A 176 -1.74 1.42 -5.80
CA ASN A 176 -2.22 1.88 -7.09
C ASN A 176 -2.79 3.30 -6.95
N LEU A 177 -3.05 3.96 -8.05
CA LEU A 177 -3.79 5.22 -8.08
C LEU A 177 -5.23 4.97 -8.52
N CYS A 178 -6.23 5.48 -7.78
CA CYS A 178 -7.57 5.71 -8.30
C CYS A 178 -7.98 7.17 -8.06
N THR A 179 -8.86 7.69 -8.90
CA THR A 179 -9.15 9.13 -8.97
C THR A 179 -10.67 9.39 -8.95
N PRO A 180 -11.37 9.12 -7.82
CA PRO A 180 -12.79 9.46 -7.70
C PRO A 180 -12.97 10.98 -7.72
N GLY A 181 -13.70 11.50 -8.73
CA GLY A 181 -13.95 12.94 -8.91
C GLY A 181 -12.70 13.79 -9.20
N THR A 182 -11.61 13.15 -9.59
CA THR A 182 -10.31 13.82 -9.81
C THR A 182 -9.56 13.24 -10.99
N HIS A 183 -8.50 13.93 -11.41
CA HIS A 183 -7.53 13.48 -12.41
C HIS A 183 -6.10 13.81 -11.96
N VAL A 184 -5.13 13.26 -12.66
CA VAL A 184 -3.69 13.57 -12.49
C VAL A 184 -3.01 13.68 -13.84
N VAL A 185 -1.82 14.28 -13.87
CA VAL A 185 -0.92 14.16 -15.01
C VAL A 185 0.01 12.97 -14.81
N PHE A 186 -0.15 11.98 -15.66
CA PHE A 186 0.65 10.76 -15.68
C PHE A 186 1.28 10.58 -17.07
N ASN A 187 2.62 10.37 -17.15
CA ASN A 187 3.36 10.36 -18.40
C ASN A 187 3.10 11.61 -19.26
N ASP A 188 3.21 12.79 -18.63
CA ASP A 188 3.11 14.13 -19.22
C ASP A 188 1.76 14.45 -19.93
N ARG A 189 0.70 13.76 -19.56
CA ARG A 189 -0.66 14.05 -20.04
C ARG A 189 -1.69 13.84 -18.91
N VAL A 190 -2.80 14.57 -18.98
CA VAL A 190 -3.94 14.35 -18.08
C VAL A 190 -4.46 12.95 -18.33
N ASP A 191 -4.43 12.12 -17.29
CA ASP A 191 -4.96 10.75 -17.35
C ASP A 191 -6.34 10.69 -16.71
N LYS A 192 -7.34 10.33 -17.51
CA LYS A 192 -8.74 10.24 -17.10
C LYS A 192 -9.21 8.82 -16.78
N ARG A 193 -8.29 7.86 -16.76
CA ARG A 193 -8.62 6.49 -16.31
C ARG A 193 -8.86 6.50 -14.82
N HIS A 194 -9.94 5.86 -14.40
CA HIS A 194 -10.31 5.84 -12.99
C HIS A 194 -9.22 5.21 -12.10
N CYS A 195 -8.59 4.10 -12.53
CA CYS A 195 -7.52 3.46 -11.78
C CYS A 195 -6.31 3.09 -12.65
N LEU A 196 -5.11 3.26 -12.08
CA LEU A 196 -3.81 2.94 -12.67
C LEU A 196 -3.03 2.02 -11.75
N SER A 197 -2.52 0.90 -12.27
CA SER A 197 -1.70 -0.04 -11.51
C SER A 197 -0.30 0.50 -11.27
N SER A 198 0.19 0.33 -10.05
CA SER A 198 1.56 0.61 -9.65
C SER A 198 2.55 -0.45 -10.16
N LYS A 199 3.84 -0.25 -9.85
CA LYS A 199 4.91 -1.24 -10.12
C LYS A 199 5.22 -2.13 -8.90
N SER A 200 4.42 -2.08 -7.83
CA SER A 200 4.67 -2.83 -6.61
C SER A 200 4.67 -4.34 -6.82
N LYS A 201 5.24 -5.05 -5.86
CA LYS A 201 5.08 -6.50 -5.71
C LYS A 201 3.65 -6.84 -5.30
N THR A 202 3.29 -8.12 -5.37
CA THR A 202 2.03 -8.68 -4.87
C THR A 202 2.25 -9.24 -3.47
N PHE A 203 1.46 -8.78 -2.50
CA PHE A 203 1.52 -9.22 -1.10
C PHE A 203 0.31 -10.11 -0.79
N ARG A 204 0.56 -11.37 -0.44
CA ARG A 204 -0.48 -12.38 -0.19
C ARG A 204 -0.62 -12.69 1.31
N GLY A 205 -1.75 -13.26 1.68
CA GLY A 205 -2.05 -13.57 3.08
C GLY A 205 -2.25 -12.31 3.92
N ASP A 206 -2.11 -12.43 5.22
CA ASP A 206 -2.33 -11.34 6.19
C ASP A 206 -1.03 -10.69 6.66
N GLN A 207 -0.01 -10.68 5.80
CA GLN A 207 1.25 -10.01 6.10
C GLN A 207 1.10 -8.49 6.21
N TRP A 208 1.86 -7.89 7.10
CA TRP A 208 1.94 -6.45 7.21
C TRP A 208 2.68 -5.83 6.02
N VAL A 209 2.08 -4.79 5.47
CA VAL A 209 2.63 -4.02 4.34
C VAL A 209 2.71 -2.56 4.75
N THR A 210 3.84 -1.93 4.48
CA THR A 210 4.01 -0.49 4.67
C THR A 210 3.76 0.23 3.35
N CYS A 211 2.74 1.08 3.31
CA CYS A 211 2.52 2.04 2.25
C CYS A 211 2.93 3.42 2.75
N GLU A 212 3.79 4.10 2.01
CA GLU A 212 4.17 5.47 2.28
C GLU A 212 3.94 6.33 1.03
N VAL A 213 3.46 7.56 1.23
CA VAL A 213 3.23 8.50 0.14
C VAL A 213 3.85 9.84 0.49
N GLU A 214 4.67 10.37 -0.41
CA GLU A 214 5.11 11.75 -0.37
C GLU A 214 4.13 12.59 -1.19
N VAL A 215 3.60 13.64 -0.60
CA VAL A 215 2.62 14.57 -1.19
C VAL A 215 3.22 15.97 -1.17
N ARG A 216 3.26 16.63 -2.33
CA ARG A 216 3.79 17.99 -2.49
C ARG A 216 2.72 18.92 -3.08
N GLY A 217 1.68 19.18 -2.29
CA GLY A 217 0.57 20.03 -2.72
C GLY A 217 0.07 19.64 -4.12
N SER A 218 -0.07 20.61 -5.01
CA SER A 218 -0.42 20.37 -6.41
C SER A 218 0.75 19.97 -7.32
N GLU A 219 1.99 19.90 -6.81
CA GLU A 219 3.14 19.49 -7.63
C GLU A 219 3.06 18.01 -8.01
N GLY A 220 2.74 17.12 -7.04
CA GLY A 220 2.60 15.70 -7.31
C GLY A 220 2.71 14.79 -6.10
N LEU A 221 2.54 13.50 -6.36
CA LEU A 221 2.58 12.44 -5.36
C LEU A 221 3.51 11.31 -5.80
N ARG A 222 4.15 10.68 -4.82
CA ARG A 222 5.03 9.52 -4.99
C ARG A 222 4.65 8.44 -4.00
N HIS A 223 4.31 7.24 -4.48
CA HIS A 223 3.94 6.09 -3.65
C HIS A 223 5.12 5.15 -3.46
N PHE A 224 5.32 4.70 -2.24
CA PHE A 224 6.33 3.72 -1.89
C PHE A 224 5.68 2.54 -1.17
N VAL A 225 6.14 1.33 -1.47
CA VAL A 225 5.71 0.10 -0.78
C VAL A 225 6.92 -0.58 -0.20
N ASN A 226 6.94 -0.75 1.12
CA ASN A 226 8.09 -1.27 1.86
C ASN A 226 9.41 -0.58 1.48
N GLY A 227 9.36 0.75 1.25
CA GLY A 227 10.50 1.59 0.90
C GLY A 227 10.86 1.61 -0.60
N GLU A 228 10.24 0.80 -1.45
CA GLU A 228 10.46 0.79 -2.91
C GLU A 228 9.48 1.73 -3.60
N LEU A 229 9.95 2.63 -4.48
CA LEU A 229 9.09 3.52 -5.30
C LEU A 229 8.21 2.67 -6.22
N ALA A 230 6.90 2.80 -6.07
CA ALA A 230 5.90 2.03 -6.80
C ALA A 230 5.17 2.84 -7.87
N MET A 231 4.98 4.15 -7.67
CA MET A 231 4.27 5.03 -8.59
C MET A 231 4.62 6.49 -8.32
N GLU A 232 4.56 7.33 -9.35
CA GLU A 232 4.64 8.79 -9.22
C GLU A 232 3.81 9.46 -10.33
N TYR A 233 3.23 10.61 -10.03
CA TYR A 233 2.43 11.43 -10.93
C TYR A 233 2.37 12.87 -10.42
N LYS A 234 1.84 13.78 -11.25
CA LYS A 234 1.87 15.22 -11.02
C LYS A 234 0.47 15.84 -11.15
N LEU A 235 0.34 17.07 -10.70
CA LEU A 235 -0.80 17.97 -10.91
C LEU A 235 -2.14 17.28 -10.57
N PRO A 236 -2.34 16.84 -9.31
CA PRO A 236 -3.65 16.37 -8.88
C PRO A 236 -4.67 17.49 -9.05
N GLN A 237 -5.81 17.18 -9.67
CA GLN A 237 -6.82 18.15 -10.03
C GLN A 237 -8.21 17.56 -9.95
N LEU A 238 -9.22 18.39 -9.70
CA LEU A 238 -10.63 18.02 -9.81
C LEU A 238 -11.01 17.75 -11.27
N ASP A 239 -12.17 17.16 -11.51
CA ASP A 239 -12.66 16.85 -12.86
C ASP A 239 -12.81 18.09 -13.76
N ASP A 240 -12.97 19.28 -13.18
CA ASP A 240 -13.02 20.57 -13.88
C ASP A 240 -11.62 21.16 -14.18
N GLY A 241 -10.54 20.52 -13.74
CA GLY A 241 -9.17 20.95 -13.94
C GLY A 241 -8.62 21.85 -12.83
N THR A 242 -9.37 22.13 -11.78
CA THR A 242 -8.89 22.90 -10.62
C THR A 242 -7.83 22.08 -9.87
N LEU A 243 -6.61 22.63 -9.74
CA LEU A 243 -5.53 21.96 -9.02
C LEU A 243 -5.84 21.80 -7.53
N ILE A 244 -5.51 20.66 -6.96
CA ILE A 244 -5.71 20.35 -5.54
C ILE A 244 -4.41 20.57 -4.80
N GLU A 245 -4.35 21.58 -3.94
CA GLU A 245 -3.16 21.94 -3.19
C GLU A 245 -3.13 21.34 -1.78
N LYS A 246 -4.28 21.00 -1.22
CA LYS A 246 -4.47 20.42 0.12
C LYS A 246 -5.78 19.68 0.20
N GLY A 247 -5.94 18.88 1.24
CA GLY A 247 -7.21 18.22 1.53
C GLY A 247 -7.11 17.28 2.73
N THR A 248 -8.23 16.63 3.02
CA THR A 248 -8.32 15.68 4.13
C THR A 248 -7.64 14.35 3.78
N ILE A 249 -7.40 13.57 4.82
CA ILE A 249 -7.00 12.16 4.73
C ILE A 249 -8.17 11.33 5.23
N SER A 250 -8.55 10.28 4.47
CA SER A 250 -9.49 9.29 4.98
C SER A 250 -9.09 7.86 4.59
N ILE A 251 -9.67 6.88 5.31
CA ILE A 251 -9.47 5.44 5.10
C ILE A 251 -10.79 4.85 4.69
N GLN A 252 -10.78 3.92 3.74
CA GLN A 252 -11.98 3.28 3.21
C GLN A 252 -12.53 2.15 4.08
N ALA A 253 -13.82 1.87 3.90
CA ALA A 253 -14.51 0.63 4.26
C ALA A 253 -15.29 0.12 3.04
N GLU A 254 -14.70 -0.85 2.31
CA GLU A 254 -15.18 -1.35 1.02
C GLU A 254 -15.55 -2.84 1.03
N SER A 255 -15.98 -3.39 2.14
CA SER A 255 -16.42 -4.79 2.29
C SER A 255 -15.38 -5.82 2.74
N HIS A 256 -14.08 -5.51 2.78
CA HIS A 256 -13.08 -6.50 3.25
C HIS A 256 -12.41 -6.04 4.56
N PRO A 257 -12.35 -6.89 5.59
CA PRO A 257 -11.72 -6.53 6.85
C PRO A 257 -10.24 -6.18 6.70
N THR A 258 -9.87 -5.04 7.28
CA THR A 258 -8.50 -4.49 7.18
C THR A 258 -8.06 -3.99 8.56
N GLN A 259 -6.81 -4.19 8.89
CA GLN A 259 -6.20 -3.65 10.10
C GLN A 259 -5.07 -2.69 9.77
N PHE A 260 -5.00 -1.60 10.51
CA PHE A 260 -3.89 -0.64 10.48
C PHE A 260 -3.18 -0.67 11.83
N LYS A 261 -1.87 -0.91 11.79
CA LYS A 261 -1.01 -0.90 12.97
C LYS A 261 -0.58 0.54 13.33
N SER A 262 -0.33 1.35 12.32
CA SER A 262 -0.01 2.76 12.47
C SER A 262 -0.44 3.55 11.25
N ILE A 263 -0.79 4.82 11.46
CA ILE A 263 -1.00 5.83 10.44
C ILE A 263 -0.31 7.09 10.96
N GLU A 264 0.71 7.53 10.25
CA GLU A 264 1.58 8.61 10.70
C GLU A 264 1.79 9.62 9.57
N VAL A 265 1.89 10.89 9.90
CA VAL A 265 2.18 11.98 8.98
C VAL A 265 3.44 12.71 9.43
N LEU A 266 4.27 13.07 8.46
CA LEU A 266 5.41 13.98 8.60
C LEU A 266 5.16 15.17 7.68
N GLU A 267 4.89 16.34 8.24
CA GLU A 267 4.79 17.55 7.44
C GLU A 267 6.17 17.96 6.90
N ILE A 268 6.22 18.30 5.62
CA ILE A 268 7.44 18.72 4.93
C ILE A 268 7.30 20.18 4.48
N LYS A 269 8.41 20.89 4.44
CA LYS A 269 8.44 22.27 3.95
C LYS A 269 8.15 22.32 2.44
N LYS A 270 7.43 23.37 2.02
CA LYS A 270 7.28 23.76 0.61
C LYS A 270 8.63 23.99 -0.04
#